data_badb795e0b5414dc1cc2691d6c6d9fd6
#
_entry.id   badb795e0b5414dc1cc2691d6c6d9fd6
#
_cell.length_a   1.000
_cell.length_b   1.000
_cell.length_c   1.000
_cell.angle_alpha   90.00
_cell.angle_beta   90.00
_cell.angle_gamma   90.00
#
_symmetry.space_group_name_H-M   'P 1'
#
loop_
_entity.id
_entity.type
_entity.pdbx_description
1 polymer ?
#
loop_
_entity_poly.entity_id
_entity_poly.type
_entity_poly.pdbx_seq_one_letter_code
_entity_poly.pdbx_strand_id
1 'polypeptide(L)'
;MLTIVNGVTSKQVLANEIINLLETMGLDGYFYLGYPVLGGIDGKIKVDALLVSEQTGIVLFDLETLAEENMEDKIQLLDELYNNMEAKLKRYGYLSKRRVLQVPINVLSYAPLYKTKSDEICTSIEEVKEYLESLEWKQGEEYYKKLLEAIQMISQLKKRGGRKNLQKASSRGSKLKAIEDQISCLDKYQSKAVIETVEGVQRIRGLAGSGKTIVLALKVAYLYTMYENKMIAVTFNSRALKGQFIQLITNFIVENTNEEPDWSRIKIIHAWGSKNSEGLYFNFCKANNLVCYDYMDACQKYGRNSSAFDRVCEEAVESVTNPQPLYDVILVDEAQDFSKYFLQMCYMSLPHESRMLVYAYDELQSLDNKNVESPEDIFG
;
A
#
# COMPACT_ATOMS: atom_id res chain seq x y z
N MET A 1 18.00 2.30 14.17
CA MET A 1 16.83 3.11 14.58
C MET A 1 15.56 2.43 14.08
N LEU A 2 14.59 2.18 14.96
CA LEU A 2 13.33 1.53 14.62
C LEU A 2 12.45 2.46 13.77
N THR A 3 11.88 1.92 12.68
CA THR A 3 10.92 2.62 11.83
C THR A 3 9.54 2.03 12.05
N ILE A 4 8.62 2.81 12.60
CA ILE A 4 7.24 2.41 12.83
C ILE A 4 6.42 2.80 11.60
N VAL A 5 5.63 1.84 11.09
CA VAL A 5 4.75 1.97 9.93
C VAL A 5 3.33 1.60 10.36
N ASN A 6 2.48 2.60 10.53
CA ASN A 6 1.13 2.44 11.04
C ASN A 6 0.17 2.08 9.90
N GLY A 7 -0.28 0.83 9.87
CA GLY A 7 -1.36 0.37 9.02
C GLY A 7 -2.71 0.34 9.75
N VAL A 8 -3.66 -0.37 9.16
CA VAL A 8 -5.01 -0.50 9.71
C VAL A 8 -5.02 -1.53 10.84
N THR A 9 -5.29 -1.09 12.06
CA THR A 9 -5.47 -1.98 13.23
C THR A 9 -6.62 -1.49 14.10
N SER A 10 -7.38 -2.43 14.64
CA SER A 10 -8.39 -2.17 15.69
C SER A 10 -7.83 -2.28 17.11
N LYS A 11 -6.57 -2.71 17.24
CA LYS A 11 -5.92 -3.06 18.52
C LYS A 11 -4.86 -2.04 18.93
N GLN A 12 -5.15 -0.74 18.72
CA GLN A 12 -4.19 0.36 18.85
C GLN A 12 -3.57 0.48 20.24
N VAL A 13 -4.30 0.15 21.31
CA VAL A 13 -3.81 0.25 22.69
C VAL A 13 -2.65 -0.72 22.90
N LEU A 14 -2.85 -2.00 22.60
CA LEU A 14 -1.79 -3.02 22.72
C LEU A 14 -0.62 -2.75 21.78
N ALA A 15 -0.93 -2.28 20.56
CA ALA A 15 0.10 -1.89 19.60
C ALA A 15 1.01 -0.77 20.15
N ASN A 16 0.44 0.22 20.82
CA ASN A 16 1.23 1.31 21.42
C ASN A 16 2.10 0.83 22.57
N GLU A 17 1.65 -0.14 23.38
CA GLU A 17 2.47 -0.75 24.43
C GLU A 17 3.71 -1.45 23.84
N ILE A 18 3.52 -2.23 22.77
CA ILE A 18 4.64 -2.86 22.06
C ILE A 18 5.58 -1.82 21.44
N ILE A 19 5.05 -0.77 20.82
CA ILE A 19 5.87 0.31 20.24
C ILE A 19 6.75 0.94 21.30
N ASN A 20 6.17 1.33 22.44
CA ASN A 20 6.90 1.93 23.54
C ASN A 20 8.01 1.00 24.07
N LEU A 21 7.71 -0.30 24.18
CA LEU A 21 8.71 -1.30 24.55
C LEU A 21 9.87 -1.34 23.55
N LEU A 22 9.57 -1.49 22.25
CA LEU A 22 10.58 -1.62 21.19
C LEU A 22 11.47 -0.37 21.09
N GLU A 23 10.93 0.83 21.31
CA GLU A 23 11.70 2.08 21.35
C GLU A 23 12.66 2.10 22.54
N THR A 24 12.23 1.60 23.71
CA THR A 24 13.09 1.53 24.91
C THR A 24 14.20 0.48 24.78
N MET A 25 13.96 -0.60 24.04
CA MET A 25 14.96 -1.65 23.77
C MET A 25 16.04 -1.21 22.79
N GLY A 26 15.85 -0.12 22.05
CA GLY A 26 16.82 0.37 21.07
C GLY A 26 17.04 -0.57 19.88
N LEU A 27 16.05 -1.36 19.49
CA LEU A 27 16.11 -2.25 18.33
C LEU A 27 16.12 -1.44 17.04
N ASP A 28 16.93 -1.89 16.07
CA ASP A 28 16.93 -1.35 14.71
C ASP A 28 16.06 -2.20 13.78
N GLY A 29 15.30 -1.53 12.89
CA GLY A 29 14.47 -2.26 11.93
C GLY A 29 13.16 -1.57 11.58
N TYR A 30 12.20 -2.38 11.16
CA TYR A 30 10.84 -1.96 10.80
C TYR A 30 9.81 -2.66 11.69
N PHE A 31 8.86 -1.87 12.21
CA PHE A 31 7.69 -2.38 12.89
C PHE A 31 6.44 -1.96 12.14
N TYR A 32 5.74 -2.94 11.57
CA TYR A 32 4.55 -2.74 10.76
C TYR A 32 3.32 -3.09 11.59
N LEU A 33 2.30 -2.21 11.61
CA LEU A 33 0.98 -2.53 12.15
C LEU A 33 0.03 -2.92 11.02
N GLY A 34 -0.79 -3.96 11.23
CA GLY A 34 -1.75 -4.44 10.25
C GLY A 34 -1.14 -4.89 8.91
N TYR A 35 0.08 -5.41 8.93
CA TYR A 35 0.80 -5.86 7.74
C TYR A 35 1.82 -6.95 8.11
N PRO A 36 2.05 -7.97 7.26
CA PRO A 36 1.35 -8.24 6.00
C PRO A 36 -0.02 -8.91 6.20
N VAL A 37 -0.80 -9.03 5.13
CA VAL A 37 -1.89 -9.98 5.02
C VAL A 37 -1.36 -11.22 4.34
N LEU A 38 -1.53 -12.39 4.94
CA LEU A 38 -1.04 -13.67 4.43
C LEU A 38 -2.21 -14.46 3.82
N GLY A 39 -1.97 -15.15 2.70
CA GLY A 39 -2.94 -16.11 2.17
C GLY A 39 -2.85 -17.41 2.96
N GLY A 40 -3.94 -17.82 3.59
CA GLY A 40 -4.09 -19.11 4.29
C GLY A 40 -4.92 -20.10 3.48
N ILE A 41 -5.10 -21.31 4.01
CA ILE A 41 -5.93 -22.38 3.39
C ILE A 41 -7.40 -21.97 3.42
N ASP A 42 -7.85 -21.37 4.52
CA ASP A 42 -9.23 -20.96 4.76
C ASP A 42 -9.50 -19.48 4.48
N GLY A 43 -8.59 -18.79 3.77
CA GLY A 43 -8.73 -17.38 3.42
C GLY A 43 -7.52 -16.53 3.80
N LYS A 44 -7.76 -15.23 4.01
CA LYS A 44 -6.72 -14.24 4.32
C LYS A 44 -6.53 -14.14 5.83
N ILE A 45 -5.29 -14.28 6.28
CA ILE A 45 -4.90 -14.09 7.68
C ILE A 45 -4.22 -12.72 7.81
N LYS A 46 -4.80 -11.85 8.65
CA LYS A 46 -4.22 -10.53 8.96
C LYS A 46 -3.25 -10.66 10.12
N VAL A 47 -2.03 -10.17 9.92
CA VAL A 47 -1.04 -10.06 10.99
C VAL A 47 -1.28 -8.73 11.72
N ASP A 48 -1.47 -8.76 13.03
CA ASP A 48 -1.72 -7.54 13.81
C ASP A 48 -0.50 -6.61 13.82
N ALA A 49 0.70 -7.18 14.05
CA ALA A 49 1.94 -6.45 13.91
C ALA A 49 3.10 -7.35 13.49
N LEU A 50 4.09 -6.78 12.83
CA LEU A 50 5.28 -7.45 12.33
C LEU A 50 6.53 -6.64 12.66
N LEU A 51 7.45 -7.22 13.43
CA LEU A 51 8.81 -6.70 13.59
C LEU A 51 9.75 -7.39 12.59
N VAL A 52 10.54 -6.59 11.87
CA VAL A 52 11.62 -7.07 11.01
C VAL A 52 12.90 -6.38 11.46
N SER A 53 13.78 -7.10 12.10
CA SER A 53 15.04 -6.59 12.65
C SER A 53 16.22 -7.44 12.21
N GLU A 54 17.39 -6.80 12.07
CA GLU A 54 18.65 -7.49 11.82
C GLU A 54 19.08 -8.38 13.00
N GLN A 55 18.61 -8.06 14.19
CA GLN A 55 18.95 -8.75 15.43
C GLN A 55 18.07 -9.98 15.69
N THR A 56 16.77 -9.89 15.41
CA THR A 56 15.78 -10.91 15.77
C THR A 56 15.22 -11.69 14.57
N GLY A 57 15.42 -11.20 13.33
CA GLY A 57 14.74 -11.72 12.16
C GLY A 57 13.30 -11.19 12.08
N ILE A 58 12.33 -12.09 11.95
CA ILE A 58 10.90 -11.79 11.93
C ILE A 58 10.27 -12.16 13.27
N VAL A 59 9.47 -11.25 13.80
CA VAL A 59 8.54 -11.54 14.90
C VAL A 59 7.13 -11.11 14.48
N LEU A 60 6.23 -12.09 14.39
CA LEU A 60 4.81 -11.89 14.13
C LEU A 60 4.09 -11.72 15.46
N PHE A 61 3.35 -10.63 15.62
CA PHE A 61 2.55 -10.39 16.81
C PHE A 61 1.08 -10.63 16.50
N ASP A 62 0.46 -11.43 17.33
CA ASP A 62 -0.98 -11.49 17.50
C ASP A 62 -1.31 -10.68 18.78
N LEU A 63 -2.16 -9.68 18.66
CA LEU A 63 -2.56 -8.82 19.77
C LEU A 63 -3.96 -9.20 20.22
N GLU A 64 -4.11 -9.74 21.42
CA GLU A 64 -5.40 -10.25 21.88
C GLU A 64 -6.04 -9.31 22.90
N THR A 65 -7.24 -8.84 22.59
CA THR A 65 -8.02 -7.92 23.45
C THR A 65 -9.17 -8.60 24.18
N LEU A 66 -9.46 -9.85 23.87
CA LEU A 66 -10.53 -10.63 24.48
C LEU A 66 -9.97 -11.48 25.63
N ALA A 67 -10.86 -11.90 26.52
CA ALA A 67 -10.52 -12.87 27.55
C ALA A 67 -10.29 -14.26 26.91
N GLU A 68 -9.55 -15.11 27.62
CA GLU A 68 -9.24 -16.47 27.20
C GLU A 68 -10.52 -17.29 27.00
N GLU A 69 -10.78 -17.73 25.76
CA GLU A 69 -11.92 -18.58 25.40
C GLU A 69 -11.48 -20.01 25.09
N ASN A 70 -10.55 -20.19 24.15
CA ASN A 70 -10.06 -21.51 23.74
C ASN A 70 -8.56 -21.45 23.43
N MET A 71 -7.75 -22.10 24.23
CA MET A 71 -6.30 -22.14 24.07
C MET A 71 -5.87 -22.94 22.83
N GLU A 72 -6.60 -24.00 22.46
CA GLU A 72 -6.25 -24.82 21.29
C GLU A 72 -6.40 -24.02 20.00
N ASP A 73 -7.49 -23.25 19.86
CA ASP A 73 -7.71 -22.39 18.69
C ASP A 73 -6.64 -21.29 18.60
N LYS A 74 -6.19 -20.76 19.75
CA LYS A 74 -5.13 -19.76 19.79
C LYS A 74 -3.79 -20.34 19.32
N ILE A 75 -3.41 -21.50 19.80
CA ILE A 75 -2.17 -22.20 19.37
C ILE A 75 -2.25 -22.50 17.86
N GLN A 76 -3.39 -22.99 17.39
CA GLN A 76 -3.58 -23.25 15.96
C GLN A 76 -3.40 -21.97 15.13
N LEU A 77 -3.92 -20.82 15.57
CA LEU A 77 -3.73 -19.54 14.88
C LEU A 77 -2.25 -19.15 14.80
N LEU A 78 -1.48 -19.31 15.89
CA LEU A 78 -0.06 -19.02 15.91
C LEU A 78 0.72 -19.92 14.95
N ASP A 79 0.41 -21.21 14.93
CA ASP A 79 0.97 -22.18 13.98
C ASP A 79 0.64 -21.79 12.52
N GLU A 80 -0.58 -21.36 12.23
CA GLU A 80 -0.98 -20.92 10.91
C GLU A 80 -0.22 -19.66 10.48
N LEU A 81 -0.03 -18.69 11.37
CA LEU A 81 0.77 -17.49 11.10
C LEU A 81 2.22 -17.88 10.75
N TYR A 82 2.83 -18.76 11.54
CA TYR A 82 4.18 -19.27 11.28
C TYR A 82 4.28 -19.94 9.92
N ASN A 83 3.42 -20.92 9.66
CA ASN A 83 3.44 -21.75 8.45
C ASN A 83 3.22 -20.90 7.18
N ASN A 84 2.30 -19.93 7.22
CA ASN A 84 2.03 -19.06 6.09
C ASN A 84 3.18 -18.09 5.83
N MET A 85 3.83 -17.55 6.88
CA MET A 85 5.02 -16.71 6.73
C MET A 85 6.19 -17.53 6.19
N GLU A 86 6.42 -18.73 6.69
CA GLU A 86 7.47 -19.61 6.20
C GLU A 86 7.26 -19.95 4.72
N ALA A 87 6.04 -20.33 4.34
CA ALA A 87 5.69 -20.63 2.96
C ALA A 87 5.91 -19.42 2.04
N LYS A 88 5.56 -18.21 2.51
CA LYS A 88 5.83 -16.96 1.77
C LYS A 88 7.31 -16.74 1.57
N LEU A 89 8.13 -16.84 2.62
CA LEU A 89 9.57 -16.57 2.53
C LEU A 89 10.33 -17.64 1.71
N LYS A 90 9.91 -18.90 1.78
CA LYS A 90 10.51 -20.00 0.98
C LYS A 90 10.36 -19.80 -0.54
N ARG A 91 9.42 -19.00 -1.01
CA ARG A 91 9.31 -18.62 -2.44
C ARG A 91 10.50 -17.82 -2.93
N TYR A 92 11.17 -17.12 -2.02
CA TYR A 92 12.36 -16.32 -2.31
C TYR A 92 13.62 -17.16 -2.10
N GLY A 93 14.02 -17.90 -3.13
CA GLY A 93 15.16 -18.84 -3.06
C GLY A 93 16.47 -18.20 -2.55
N TYR A 94 16.63 -16.87 -2.64
CA TYR A 94 17.77 -16.14 -2.12
C TYR A 94 17.76 -15.95 -0.60
N LEU A 95 16.64 -16.25 0.08
CA LEU A 95 16.55 -16.32 1.55
C LEU A 95 16.87 -17.70 2.10
N SER A 96 17.17 -18.66 1.22
CA SER A 96 17.45 -20.05 1.61
C SER A 96 18.86 -20.48 1.19
N LYS A 97 19.52 -21.26 2.03
CA LYS A 97 20.80 -21.92 1.74
C LYS A 97 20.62 -23.43 1.87
N ARG A 98 20.96 -24.18 0.81
CA ARG A 98 20.74 -25.65 0.78
C ARG A 98 19.31 -26.06 1.12
N ARG A 99 18.31 -25.29 0.62
CA ARG A 99 16.85 -25.45 0.87
C ARG A 99 16.40 -25.17 2.31
N VAL A 100 17.27 -24.68 3.17
CA VAL A 100 16.93 -24.26 4.54
C VAL A 100 16.78 -22.74 4.55
N LEU A 101 15.64 -22.25 5.04
CA LEU A 101 15.43 -20.83 5.25
C LEU A 101 16.44 -20.27 6.26
N GLN A 102 17.08 -19.16 5.93
CA GLN A 102 18.12 -18.53 6.77
C GLN A 102 17.57 -17.39 7.65
N VAL A 103 16.26 -17.18 7.60
CA VAL A 103 15.55 -16.15 8.37
C VAL A 103 14.79 -16.84 9.49
N PRO A 104 15.04 -16.52 10.76
CA PRO A 104 14.23 -17.02 11.87
C PRO A 104 12.86 -16.33 11.83
N ILE A 105 11.83 -17.14 12.04
CA ILE A 105 10.45 -16.70 12.15
C ILE A 105 10.02 -17.01 13.57
N ASN A 106 9.57 -15.99 14.28
CA ASN A 106 9.03 -16.12 15.62
C ASN A 106 7.59 -15.62 15.61
N VAL A 107 6.74 -16.25 16.38
CA VAL A 107 5.33 -15.86 16.55
C VAL A 107 5.07 -15.66 18.02
N LEU A 108 4.39 -14.58 18.37
CA LEU A 108 4.12 -14.22 19.74
C LEU A 108 2.71 -13.66 19.86
N SER A 109 1.91 -14.17 20.79
CA SER A 109 0.65 -13.55 21.19
C SER A 109 0.86 -12.69 22.43
N TYR A 110 0.48 -11.42 22.36
CA TYR A 110 0.37 -10.53 23.52
C TYR A 110 -1.08 -10.44 23.94
N ALA A 111 -1.41 -11.13 25.05
CA ALA A 111 -2.77 -11.35 25.55
C ALA A 111 -2.89 -10.99 27.05
N PRO A 112 -2.97 -9.68 27.41
CA PRO A 112 -2.95 -9.24 28.82
C PRO A 112 -4.11 -9.76 29.66
N LEU A 113 -5.20 -10.17 29.05
CA LEU A 113 -6.39 -10.69 29.75
C LEU A 113 -6.40 -12.22 29.92
N TYR A 114 -5.37 -12.92 29.38
CA TYR A 114 -5.23 -14.36 29.54
C TYR A 114 -4.67 -14.69 30.93
N LYS A 115 -5.08 -15.85 31.46
CA LYS A 115 -4.57 -16.42 32.71
C LYS A 115 -3.52 -17.51 32.48
N THR A 116 -3.63 -18.19 31.34
CA THR A 116 -2.73 -19.26 30.96
C THR A 116 -1.56 -18.72 30.16
N LYS A 117 -0.37 -19.11 30.54
CA LYS A 117 0.89 -18.75 29.85
C LYS A 117 1.41 -19.91 29.02
N SER A 118 2.11 -19.60 27.94
CA SER A 118 2.93 -20.56 27.20
C SER A 118 4.17 -19.83 26.67
N ASP A 119 5.08 -20.56 26.06
CA ASP A 119 6.31 -19.99 25.47
C ASP A 119 6.01 -18.96 24.38
N GLU A 120 4.82 -19.02 23.76
CA GLU A 120 4.39 -18.12 22.67
C GLU A 120 3.28 -17.14 23.08
N ILE A 121 2.78 -17.23 24.33
CA ILE A 121 1.70 -16.36 24.83
C ILE A 121 2.19 -15.59 26.05
N CYS A 122 2.38 -14.27 25.86
CA CYS A 122 2.77 -13.34 26.90
C CYS A 122 1.54 -12.60 27.45
N THR A 123 1.42 -12.56 28.78
CA THR A 123 0.33 -11.89 29.50
C THR A 123 0.75 -10.54 30.08
N SER A 124 2.03 -10.21 30.00
CA SER A 124 2.58 -8.91 30.42
C SER A 124 3.60 -8.38 29.41
N ILE A 125 3.85 -7.09 29.45
CA ILE A 125 4.83 -6.43 28.56
C ILE A 125 6.27 -6.83 28.91
N GLU A 126 6.52 -7.15 30.17
CA GLU A 126 7.80 -7.66 30.66
C GLU A 126 8.13 -9.02 30.05
N GLU A 127 7.14 -9.91 29.95
CA GLU A 127 7.31 -11.21 29.28
C GLU A 127 7.60 -11.06 27.79
N VAL A 128 6.94 -10.10 27.13
CA VAL A 128 7.26 -9.76 25.71
C VAL A 128 8.71 -9.29 25.59
N LYS A 129 9.17 -8.45 26.52
CA LYS A 129 10.56 -7.99 26.57
C LYS A 129 11.54 -9.13 26.72
N GLU A 130 11.34 -10.01 27.70
CA GLU A 130 12.20 -11.17 27.97
C GLU A 130 12.24 -12.10 26.75
N TYR A 131 11.08 -12.33 26.10
CA TYR A 131 11.01 -13.11 24.87
C TYR A 131 11.86 -12.50 23.75
N LEU A 132 11.70 -11.19 23.48
CA LEU A 132 12.45 -10.50 22.42
C LEU A 132 13.96 -10.45 22.71
N GLU A 133 14.37 -10.29 23.97
CA GLU A 133 15.78 -10.32 24.40
C GLU A 133 16.42 -11.72 24.23
N SER A 134 15.62 -12.78 24.25
CA SER A 134 16.10 -14.15 24.04
C SER A 134 16.40 -14.47 22.57
N LEU A 135 15.91 -13.65 21.63
CA LEU A 135 16.06 -13.91 20.19
C LEU A 135 17.41 -13.44 19.66
N GLU A 136 18.05 -14.28 18.84
CA GLU A 136 19.31 -13.95 18.16
C GLU A 136 19.29 -14.42 16.71
N TRP A 137 19.60 -13.53 15.77
CA TRP A 137 19.76 -13.88 14.36
C TRP A 137 21.22 -13.71 13.89
N LYS A 138 21.96 -14.81 13.89
CA LYS A 138 23.40 -14.83 13.54
C LYS A 138 23.71 -14.46 12.09
N GLN A 139 22.77 -14.62 11.17
CA GLN A 139 22.92 -14.32 9.75
C GLN A 139 22.23 -12.99 9.36
N GLY A 140 21.86 -12.14 10.31
CA GLY A 140 21.13 -10.90 10.07
C GLY A 140 21.84 -9.98 9.05
N GLU A 141 23.12 -9.71 9.24
CA GLU A 141 23.93 -8.87 8.34
C GLU A 141 23.87 -9.31 6.87
N GLU A 142 23.88 -10.63 6.60
CA GLU A 142 23.85 -11.18 5.23
C GLU A 142 22.45 -11.14 4.61
N TYR A 143 21.40 -11.38 5.41
CA TYR A 143 20.06 -11.66 4.89
C TYR A 143 19.03 -10.54 5.15
N TYR A 144 19.28 -9.61 6.06
CA TYR A 144 18.32 -8.58 6.46
C TYR A 144 17.79 -7.74 5.29
N LYS A 145 18.68 -7.23 4.44
CA LYS A 145 18.28 -6.45 3.26
C LYS A 145 17.42 -7.27 2.29
N LYS A 146 17.80 -8.51 2.06
CA LYS A 146 17.04 -9.44 1.21
C LYS A 146 15.66 -9.77 1.81
N LEU A 147 15.60 -9.87 3.13
CA LEU A 147 14.36 -10.07 3.86
C LEU A 147 13.42 -8.87 3.71
N LEU A 148 13.93 -7.65 3.88
CA LEU A 148 13.13 -6.44 3.66
C LEU A 148 12.56 -6.36 2.24
N GLU A 149 13.36 -6.69 1.21
CA GLU A 149 12.88 -6.76 -0.17
C GLU A 149 11.71 -7.75 -0.33
N ALA A 150 11.78 -8.91 0.33
CA ALA A 150 10.74 -9.94 0.29
C ALA A 150 9.46 -9.49 1.03
N ILE A 151 9.60 -8.89 2.21
CA ILE A 151 8.48 -8.39 3.00
C ILE A 151 7.78 -7.22 2.29
N GLN A 152 8.53 -6.31 1.69
CA GLN A 152 8.01 -5.14 0.99
C GLN A 152 7.53 -5.43 -0.45
N MET A 153 7.56 -6.68 -0.88
CA MET A 153 7.05 -7.18 -2.17
C MET A 153 7.72 -6.62 -3.44
N ILE A 154 8.88 -6.02 -3.33
CA ILE A 154 9.57 -5.39 -4.46
C ILE A 154 10.41 -6.38 -5.27
N SER A 155 10.74 -7.52 -4.70
CA SER A 155 11.57 -8.55 -5.35
C SER A 155 11.04 -9.06 -6.70
N GLN A 156 9.72 -8.98 -6.94
CA GLN A 156 9.09 -9.41 -8.19
C GLN A 156 9.32 -8.41 -9.35
N LEU A 157 9.51 -7.14 -9.05
CA LEU A 157 9.85 -6.13 -10.06
C LEU A 157 11.20 -6.45 -10.73
N LYS A 158 12.16 -6.99 -9.96
CA LYS A 158 13.47 -7.41 -10.47
C LYS A 158 13.41 -8.63 -11.40
N LYS A 159 12.53 -9.61 -11.14
CA LYS A 159 12.49 -10.88 -11.90
C LYS A 159 11.98 -10.73 -13.33
N ARG A 160 11.08 -9.78 -13.62
CA ARG A 160 10.46 -9.58 -14.93
C ARG A 160 11.16 -8.55 -15.81
N GLY A 161 11.92 -7.60 -15.24
CA GLY A 161 12.72 -6.60 -15.95
C GLY A 161 14.14 -7.04 -16.29
N GLY A 162 14.63 -8.13 -15.72
CA GLY A 162 16.00 -8.61 -15.88
C GLY A 162 16.33 -9.03 -17.32
N ARG A 163 16.86 -8.12 -18.14
CA ARG A 163 17.46 -8.43 -19.45
C ARG A 163 18.69 -9.30 -19.22
N LYS A 164 18.61 -10.58 -19.61
CA LYS A 164 19.64 -11.59 -19.36
C LYS A 164 20.97 -11.40 -20.12
N ASN A 165 21.08 -10.44 -21.05
CA ASN A 165 22.27 -10.22 -21.89
C ASN A 165 22.66 -8.74 -22.00
N LEU A 166 23.24 -8.18 -20.95
CA LEU A 166 23.87 -6.84 -21.00
C LEU A 166 25.39 -6.99 -21.15
N GLN A 167 25.91 -6.87 -22.39
CA GLN A 167 27.32 -7.01 -22.71
C GLN A 167 28.15 -5.72 -22.55
N LYS A 168 27.56 -4.56 -22.26
CA LYS A 168 28.28 -3.28 -22.10
C LYS A 168 27.78 -2.49 -20.90
N ALA A 169 28.69 -2.15 -19.97
CA ALA A 169 28.41 -1.41 -18.73
C ALA A 169 27.86 0.02 -18.93
N SER A 170 27.99 0.61 -20.12
CA SER A 170 27.54 1.98 -20.45
C SER A 170 26.24 2.03 -21.28
N SER A 171 25.59 0.91 -21.55
CA SER A 171 24.38 0.86 -22.37
C SER A 171 23.15 1.46 -21.64
N ARG A 172 22.14 1.98 -22.40
CA ARG A 172 20.85 2.39 -21.83
C ARG A 172 20.22 1.29 -20.95
N GLY A 173 20.45 0.02 -21.29
CA GLY A 173 19.98 -1.13 -20.53
C GLY A 173 20.69 -1.31 -19.18
N SER A 174 21.98 -0.98 -19.06
CA SER A 174 22.71 -1.05 -17.79
C SER A 174 22.32 0.09 -16.85
N LYS A 175 22.04 1.30 -17.40
CA LYS A 175 21.51 2.42 -16.63
C LYS A 175 20.09 2.14 -16.10
N LEU A 176 19.22 1.54 -16.94
CA LEU A 176 17.89 1.07 -16.51
C LEU A 176 17.99 -0.01 -15.44
N LYS A 177 18.91 -0.97 -15.58
CA LYS A 177 19.15 -2.00 -14.57
C LYS A 177 19.67 -1.41 -13.27
N ALA A 178 20.54 -0.40 -13.31
CA ALA A 178 21.00 0.30 -12.11
C ALA A 178 19.85 1.05 -11.40
N ILE A 179 18.89 1.61 -12.16
CA ILE A 179 17.66 2.22 -11.61
C ILE A 179 16.73 1.13 -11.04
N GLU A 180 16.53 0.02 -11.74
CA GLU A 180 15.77 -1.14 -11.27
C GLU A 180 16.40 -1.74 -9.99
N ASP A 181 17.75 -1.77 -9.90
CA ASP A 181 18.47 -2.23 -8.71
C ASP A 181 18.42 -1.20 -7.56
N GLN A 182 18.22 0.08 -7.82
CA GLN A 182 17.98 1.12 -6.81
C GLN A 182 16.58 1.04 -6.18
N ILE A 183 15.57 0.53 -6.93
CA ILE A 183 14.21 0.27 -6.43
C ILE A 183 14.14 -1.06 -5.66
N SER A 184 15.24 -1.56 -5.17
CA SER A 184 15.32 -2.90 -4.57
C SER A 184 14.67 -3.02 -3.19
N CYS A 185 14.38 -1.89 -2.56
CA CYS A 185 13.69 -1.81 -1.27
C CYS A 185 12.95 -0.49 -1.19
N LEU A 186 11.72 -0.49 -0.68
CA LEU A 186 11.04 0.75 -0.34
C LEU A 186 11.82 1.43 0.78
N ASP A 187 12.08 2.72 0.60
CA ASP A 187 12.61 3.51 1.70
C ASP A 187 11.54 3.70 2.79
N LYS A 188 11.95 4.28 3.92
CA LYS A 188 11.07 4.54 5.07
C LYS A 188 9.80 5.32 4.68
N TYR A 189 9.93 6.32 3.81
CA TYR A 189 8.82 7.18 3.42
C TYR A 189 7.88 6.49 2.43
N GLN A 190 8.41 5.71 1.50
CA GLN A 190 7.64 4.91 0.58
C GLN A 190 6.84 3.82 1.31
N SER A 191 7.47 3.10 2.25
CA SER A 191 6.79 2.09 3.09
C SER A 191 5.64 2.71 3.88
N LYS A 192 5.86 3.89 4.48
CA LYS A 192 4.82 4.66 5.14
C LYS A 192 3.69 5.03 4.17
N ALA A 193 4.02 5.59 3.01
CA ALA A 193 3.02 5.98 2.02
C ALA A 193 2.13 4.82 1.56
N VAL A 194 2.68 3.60 1.45
CA VAL A 194 1.92 2.38 1.09
C VAL A 194 0.97 1.97 2.21
N ILE A 195 1.47 1.85 3.44
CA ILE A 195 0.78 1.15 4.53
C ILE A 195 -0.04 2.12 5.38
N GLU A 196 0.49 3.32 5.67
CA GLU A 196 -0.27 4.32 6.44
C GLU A 196 -1.57 4.67 5.72
N THR A 197 -2.68 4.47 6.42
CA THR A 197 -4.02 4.76 5.90
C THR A 197 -4.62 5.86 6.75
N VAL A 198 -4.95 6.98 6.10
CA VAL A 198 -5.54 8.16 6.73
C VAL A 198 -6.95 8.32 6.20
N GLU A 199 -7.92 8.53 7.08
CA GLU A 199 -9.20 9.09 6.67
C GLU A 199 -8.99 10.53 6.20
N GLY A 200 -9.59 10.89 5.07
CA GLY A 200 -9.36 12.19 4.44
C GLY A 200 -8.35 12.14 3.29
N VAL A 201 -7.54 13.16 3.16
CA VAL A 201 -6.67 13.39 2.01
C VAL A 201 -5.22 13.03 2.34
N GLN A 202 -4.63 12.08 1.60
CA GLN A 202 -3.23 11.72 1.68
C GLN A 202 -2.47 12.19 0.44
N ARG A 203 -1.40 12.97 0.64
CA ARG A 203 -0.52 13.47 -0.43
C ARG A 203 0.77 12.67 -0.48
N ILE A 204 1.15 12.19 -1.66
CA ILE A 204 2.42 11.51 -1.90
C ILE A 204 3.25 12.40 -2.80
N ARG A 205 4.22 13.08 -2.22
CA ARG A 205 5.17 13.92 -2.94
C ARG A 205 6.39 13.12 -3.38
N GLY A 206 6.83 13.28 -4.63
CA GLY A 206 8.06 12.65 -5.09
C GLY A 206 8.54 13.22 -6.42
N LEU A 207 9.85 13.16 -6.63
CA LEU A 207 10.46 13.56 -7.90
C LEU A 207 10.13 12.57 -9.02
N ALA A 208 10.38 12.98 -10.29
CA ALA A 208 10.32 12.07 -11.42
C ALA A 208 11.18 10.82 -11.18
N GLY A 209 10.62 9.65 -11.46
CA GLY A 209 11.33 8.38 -11.25
C GLY A 209 11.47 7.93 -9.79
N SER A 210 10.88 8.61 -8.81
CA SER A 210 10.88 8.19 -7.39
C SER A 210 9.98 6.99 -7.09
N GLY A 211 9.36 6.38 -8.10
CA GLY A 211 8.51 5.18 -7.91
C GLY A 211 7.09 5.47 -7.44
N LYS A 212 6.56 6.70 -7.60
CA LYS A 212 5.19 7.07 -7.20
C LYS A 212 4.12 6.09 -7.68
N THR A 213 4.14 5.72 -8.95
CA THR A 213 3.21 4.75 -9.56
C THR A 213 3.29 3.38 -8.89
N ILE A 214 4.50 2.93 -8.51
CA ILE A 214 4.71 1.66 -7.78
C ILE A 214 4.12 1.74 -6.38
N VAL A 215 4.37 2.86 -5.68
CA VAL A 215 3.81 3.12 -4.35
C VAL A 215 2.29 3.13 -4.38
N LEU A 216 1.66 3.79 -5.37
CA LEU A 216 0.21 3.78 -5.55
C LEU A 216 -0.32 2.37 -5.84
N ALA A 217 0.33 1.60 -6.73
CA ALA A 217 -0.09 0.23 -7.04
C ALA A 217 0.03 -0.71 -5.83
N LEU A 218 1.10 -0.59 -5.03
CA LEU A 218 1.27 -1.30 -3.76
C LEU A 218 0.19 -0.91 -2.75
N LYS A 219 -0.14 0.40 -2.67
CA LYS A 219 -1.21 0.88 -1.79
C LYS A 219 -2.57 0.33 -2.19
N VAL A 220 -2.89 0.25 -3.49
CA VAL A 220 -4.12 -0.41 -3.97
C VAL A 220 -4.14 -1.87 -3.52
N ALA A 221 -3.06 -2.61 -3.73
CA ALA A 221 -2.97 -4.02 -3.32
C ALA A 221 -3.15 -4.17 -1.80
N TYR A 222 -2.52 -3.30 -1.01
CA TYR A 222 -2.68 -3.28 0.44
C TYR A 222 -4.13 -3.00 0.85
N LEU A 223 -4.76 -1.93 0.35
CA LEU A 223 -6.15 -1.57 0.67
C LEU A 223 -7.14 -2.65 0.24
N TYR A 224 -6.92 -3.26 -0.95
CA TYR A 224 -7.73 -4.37 -1.44
C TYR A 224 -7.68 -5.58 -0.52
N THR A 225 -6.51 -5.89 0.05
CA THR A 225 -6.34 -7.04 0.95
C THR A 225 -6.86 -6.75 2.36
N MET A 226 -6.74 -5.49 2.82
CA MET A 226 -7.20 -5.08 4.15
C MET A 226 -8.72 -4.94 4.25
N TYR A 227 -9.38 -4.47 3.19
CA TYR A 227 -10.82 -4.22 3.17
C TYR A 227 -11.52 -5.14 2.17
N GLU A 228 -12.40 -5.99 2.63
CA GLU A 228 -13.07 -6.99 1.77
C GLU A 228 -14.12 -6.40 0.84
N ASN A 229 -14.75 -5.28 1.21
CA ASN A 229 -15.91 -4.73 0.51
C ASN A 229 -15.71 -3.34 -0.09
N LYS A 230 -14.49 -2.76 0.02
CA LYS A 230 -14.24 -1.41 -0.51
C LYS A 230 -14.06 -1.42 -2.03
N MET A 231 -14.69 -0.45 -2.69
CA MET A 231 -14.50 -0.13 -4.10
C MET A 231 -13.34 0.86 -4.24
N ILE A 232 -12.28 0.47 -4.92
CA ILE A 232 -11.06 1.27 -5.08
C ILE A 232 -10.94 1.74 -6.54
N ALA A 233 -10.83 3.04 -6.78
CA ALA A 233 -10.54 3.59 -8.09
C ALA A 233 -9.10 4.10 -8.18
N VAL A 234 -8.45 3.84 -9.32
CA VAL A 234 -7.17 4.46 -9.71
C VAL A 234 -7.41 5.25 -10.97
N THR A 235 -7.01 6.52 -10.95
CA THR A 235 -7.18 7.41 -12.10
C THR A 235 -5.90 8.16 -12.44
N PHE A 236 -5.75 8.50 -13.71
CA PHE A 236 -4.57 9.12 -14.30
C PHE A 236 -4.94 9.85 -15.61
N ASN A 237 -4.07 10.73 -16.06
CA ASN A 237 -4.25 11.46 -17.31
C ASN A 237 -3.80 10.64 -18.55
N SER A 238 -2.72 9.86 -18.44
CA SER A 238 -2.14 9.11 -19.56
C SER A 238 -2.71 7.68 -19.67
N ARG A 239 -3.35 7.36 -20.79
CA ARG A 239 -3.90 6.01 -21.06
C ARG A 239 -2.85 4.90 -21.01
N ALA A 240 -1.57 5.23 -21.25
CA ALA A 240 -0.47 4.26 -21.20
C ALA A 240 -0.27 3.64 -19.81
N LEU A 241 -0.67 4.33 -18.74
CA LEU A 241 -0.52 3.87 -17.35
C LEU A 241 -1.48 2.73 -17.00
N LYS A 242 -2.62 2.60 -17.71
CA LYS A 242 -3.64 1.57 -17.39
C LYS A 242 -3.04 0.16 -17.37
N GLY A 243 -2.33 -0.23 -18.42
CA GLY A 243 -1.72 -1.55 -18.51
C GLY A 243 -0.66 -1.79 -17.43
N GLN A 244 0.12 -0.75 -17.10
CA GLN A 244 1.14 -0.80 -16.06
C GLN A 244 0.49 -1.01 -14.68
N PHE A 245 -0.56 -0.27 -14.34
CA PHE A 245 -1.30 -0.45 -13.07
C PHE A 245 -1.90 -1.85 -12.97
N ILE A 246 -2.58 -2.34 -14.01
CA ILE A 246 -3.14 -3.71 -14.04
C ILE A 246 -2.05 -4.72 -13.71
N GLN A 247 -0.91 -4.64 -14.39
CA GLN A 247 0.19 -5.59 -14.19
C GLN A 247 0.79 -5.51 -12.78
N LEU A 248 1.05 -4.30 -12.26
CA LEU A 248 1.63 -4.11 -10.93
C LEU A 248 0.67 -4.59 -9.84
N ILE A 249 -0.60 -4.17 -9.89
CA ILE A 249 -1.62 -4.53 -8.89
C ILE A 249 -1.85 -6.04 -8.88
N THR A 250 -2.00 -6.68 -10.06
CA THR A 250 -2.12 -8.14 -10.16
C THR A 250 -0.94 -8.83 -9.48
N ASN A 251 0.29 -8.42 -9.82
CA ASN A 251 1.47 -9.03 -9.25
C ASN A 251 1.50 -8.91 -7.71
N PHE A 252 1.18 -7.72 -7.18
CA PHE A 252 1.22 -7.47 -5.74
C PHE A 252 0.10 -8.20 -4.97
N ILE A 253 -1.10 -8.31 -5.55
CA ILE A 253 -2.20 -9.04 -4.93
C ILE A 253 -1.91 -10.54 -4.93
N VAL A 254 -1.52 -11.10 -6.09
CA VAL A 254 -1.17 -12.53 -6.20
C VAL A 254 -0.01 -12.91 -5.28
N GLU A 255 0.99 -12.03 -5.14
CA GLU A 255 2.11 -12.25 -4.21
C GLU A 255 1.65 -12.37 -2.75
N ASN A 256 0.66 -11.56 -2.35
CA ASN A 256 0.15 -11.55 -0.99
C ASN A 256 -0.85 -12.66 -0.70
N THR A 257 -1.80 -12.86 -1.61
CA THR A 257 -3.00 -13.65 -1.35
C THR A 257 -3.01 -15.00 -2.08
N ASN A 258 -2.09 -15.21 -3.05
CA ASN A 258 -2.12 -16.32 -4.01
C ASN A 258 -3.35 -16.38 -4.92
N GLU A 259 -4.17 -15.33 -4.93
CA GLU A 259 -5.40 -15.23 -5.70
C GLU A 259 -5.30 -14.09 -6.70
N GLU A 260 -5.99 -14.22 -7.84
CA GLU A 260 -6.14 -13.13 -8.79
C GLU A 260 -7.04 -12.02 -8.20
N PRO A 261 -6.79 -10.74 -8.54
CA PRO A 261 -7.63 -9.66 -8.05
C PRO A 261 -9.06 -9.73 -8.60
N ASP A 262 -10.03 -9.45 -7.75
CA ASP A 262 -11.40 -9.19 -8.18
C ASP A 262 -11.51 -7.78 -8.77
N TRP A 263 -11.50 -7.70 -10.09
CA TRP A 263 -11.58 -6.44 -10.84
C TRP A 263 -12.94 -5.76 -10.74
N SER A 264 -13.96 -6.38 -10.15
CA SER A 264 -15.21 -5.70 -9.83
C SER A 264 -15.01 -4.65 -8.74
N ARG A 265 -14.06 -4.89 -7.82
CA ARG A 265 -13.70 -4.02 -6.69
C ARG A 265 -12.59 -3.01 -7.00
N ILE A 266 -11.84 -3.20 -8.09
CA ILE A 266 -10.75 -2.29 -8.48
C ILE A 266 -11.07 -1.71 -9.86
N LYS A 267 -11.22 -0.40 -9.94
CA LYS A 267 -11.46 0.34 -11.18
C LYS A 267 -10.22 1.12 -11.58
N ILE A 268 -9.60 0.74 -12.71
CA ILE A 268 -8.45 1.44 -13.28
C ILE A 268 -8.96 2.21 -14.50
N ILE A 269 -9.23 3.49 -14.31
CA ILE A 269 -9.99 4.32 -15.25
C ILE A 269 -9.26 5.62 -15.56
N HIS A 270 -9.41 6.09 -16.78
CA HIS A 270 -8.90 7.39 -17.21
C HIS A 270 -9.65 8.54 -16.50
N ALA A 271 -8.99 9.68 -16.32
CA ALA A 271 -9.61 10.82 -15.66
C ALA A 271 -10.88 11.31 -16.38
N TRP A 272 -10.86 11.42 -17.71
CA TRP A 272 -11.99 11.95 -18.48
C TRP A 272 -13.08 10.91 -18.75
N GLY A 273 -12.77 9.92 -19.56
CA GLY A 273 -13.76 8.97 -20.10
C GLY A 273 -14.48 9.46 -21.37
N SER A 274 -15.50 8.73 -21.76
CA SER A 274 -16.38 9.08 -22.90
C SER A 274 -17.67 8.26 -22.85
N LYS A 275 -18.58 8.49 -23.80
CA LYS A 275 -19.84 7.70 -23.95
C LYS A 275 -19.58 6.18 -24.03
N ASN A 276 -18.41 5.77 -24.56
CA ASN A 276 -18.05 4.37 -24.82
C ASN A 276 -16.93 3.85 -23.94
N SER A 277 -16.37 4.65 -23.03
CA SER A 277 -15.30 4.25 -22.13
C SER A 277 -15.46 4.87 -20.75
N GLU A 278 -15.34 4.04 -19.72
CA GLU A 278 -15.37 4.52 -18.33
C GLU A 278 -14.26 5.54 -18.07
N GLY A 279 -14.59 6.56 -17.30
CA GLY A 279 -13.67 7.55 -16.80
C GLY A 279 -14.25 8.22 -15.57
N LEU A 280 -13.40 8.79 -14.73
CA LEU A 280 -13.83 9.34 -13.45
C LEU A 280 -14.84 10.48 -13.64
N TYR A 281 -14.52 11.44 -14.50
CA TYR A 281 -15.43 12.56 -14.83
C TYR A 281 -16.78 12.06 -15.41
N PHE A 282 -16.73 11.13 -16.37
CA PHE A 282 -17.94 10.60 -17.00
C PHE A 282 -18.84 9.86 -16.00
N ASN A 283 -18.22 9.05 -15.13
CA ASN A 283 -18.93 8.32 -14.07
C ASN A 283 -19.56 9.27 -13.06
N PHE A 284 -18.83 10.34 -12.65
CA PHE A 284 -19.34 11.36 -11.77
C PHE A 284 -20.54 12.10 -12.36
N CYS A 285 -20.44 12.58 -13.59
CA CYS A 285 -21.54 13.27 -14.27
C CYS A 285 -22.77 12.37 -14.39
N LYS A 286 -22.58 11.10 -14.78
CA LYS A 286 -23.66 10.13 -14.92
C LYS A 286 -24.38 9.85 -13.61
N ALA A 287 -23.63 9.67 -12.51
CA ALA A 287 -24.21 9.38 -11.20
C ALA A 287 -24.99 10.58 -10.63
N ASN A 288 -24.59 11.79 -10.98
CA ASN A 288 -25.22 13.03 -10.52
C ASN A 288 -26.22 13.63 -11.55
N ASN A 289 -26.56 12.89 -12.61
CA ASN A 289 -27.46 13.32 -13.68
C ASN A 289 -27.04 14.63 -14.35
N LEU A 290 -25.75 14.85 -14.53
CA LEU A 290 -25.19 16.01 -15.22
C LEU A 290 -24.99 15.75 -16.71
N VAL A 291 -24.84 16.81 -17.47
CA VAL A 291 -24.43 16.75 -18.86
C VAL A 291 -22.97 16.29 -18.92
N CYS A 292 -22.72 15.18 -19.64
CA CYS A 292 -21.36 14.66 -19.83
C CYS A 292 -20.80 15.19 -21.16
N TYR A 293 -19.67 15.86 -21.10
CA TYR A 293 -18.94 16.34 -22.28
C TYR A 293 -17.77 15.42 -22.61
N ASP A 294 -17.76 14.85 -23.81
CA ASP A 294 -16.55 14.22 -24.32
C ASP A 294 -15.56 15.28 -24.85
N TYR A 295 -14.39 14.85 -25.33
CA TYR A 295 -13.37 15.77 -25.79
C TYR A 295 -13.87 16.70 -26.91
N MET A 296 -14.68 16.17 -27.83
CA MET A 296 -15.21 16.97 -28.95
C MET A 296 -16.25 17.97 -28.47
N ASP A 297 -17.16 17.54 -27.60
CA ASP A 297 -18.20 18.39 -27.00
C ASP A 297 -17.55 19.54 -26.20
N ALA A 298 -16.54 19.22 -25.38
CA ALA A 298 -15.80 20.20 -24.59
C ALA A 298 -15.02 21.20 -25.47
N CYS A 299 -14.38 20.74 -26.54
CA CYS A 299 -13.69 21.60 -27.50
C CYS A 299 -14.66 22.52 -28.25
N GLN A 300 -15.85 22.04 -28.54
CA GLN A 300 -16.88 22.87 -29.17
C GLN A 300 -17.39 23.97 -28.23
N LYS A 301 -17.56 23.65 -26.95
CA LYS A 301 -18.07 24.56 -25.93
C LYS A 301 -17.04 25.58 -25.44
N TYR A 302 -15.80 25.13 -25.18
CA TYR A 302 -14.75 25.92 -24.52
C TYR A 302 -13.55 26.26 -25.42
N GLY A 303 -13.54 25.79 -26.66
CA GLY A 303 -12.44 25.94 -27.57
C GLY A 303 -11.43 24.80 -27.46
N ARG A 304 -10.58 24.64 -28.51
CA ARG A 304 -9.51 23.64 -28.57
C ARG A 304 -8.28 24.13 -27.82
N ASN A 305 -8.29 24.02 -26.52
CA ASN A 305 -7.17 24.35 -25.67
C ASN A 305 -6.95 23.28 -24.59
N SER A 306 -5.81 23.32 -23.91
CA SER A 306 -5.45 22.40 -22.83
C SER A 306 -6.36 22.49 -21.61
N SER A 307 -7.11 23.59 -21.46
CA SER A 307 -7.99 23.82 -20.30
C SER A 307 -9.43 23.31 -20.47
N ALA A 308 -9.77 22.68 -21.63
CA ALA A 308 -11.14 22.19 -21.86
C ALA A 308 -11.59 21.17 -20.80
N PHE A 309 -10.68 20.29 -20.35
CA PHE A 309 -10.96 19.33 -19.28
C PHE A 309 -11.19 20.02 -17.94
N ASP A 310 -10.37 21.00 -17.61
CA ASP A 310 -10.52 21.78 -16.37
C ASP A 310 -11.89 22.46 -16.30
N ARG A 311 -12.33 23.04 -17.43
CA ARG A 311 -13.63 23.74 -17.51
C ARG A 311 -14.83 22.81 -17.35
N VAL A 312 -14.79 21.60 -17.92
CA VAL A 312 -15.88 20.65 -17.73
C VAL A 312 -15.91 20.09 -16.31
N CYS A 313 -14.74 19.96 -15.65
CA CYS A 313 -14.66 19.59 -14.24
C CYS A 313 -15.20 20.71 -13.33
N GLU A 314 -14.85 21.98 -13.60
CA GLU A 314 -15.36 23.16 -12.91
C GLU A 314 -16.89 23.21 -12.96
N GLU A 315 -17.46 23.14 -14.16
CA GLU A 315 -18.91 23.12 -14.35
C GLU A 315 -19.59 21.97 -13.61
N ALA A 316 -18.98 20.77 -13.66
CA ALA A 316 -19.54 19.60 -12.99
C ALA A 316 -19.56 19.77 -11.46
N VAL A 317 -18.47 20.27 -10.87
CA VAL A 317 -18.35 20.52 -9.42
C VAL A 317 -19.34 21.59 -8.97
N GLU A 318 -19.46 22.70 -9.70
CA GLU A 318 -20.38 23.82 -9.37
C GLU A 318 -21.85 23.43 -9.52
N SER A 319 -22.16 22.45 -10.38
CA SER A 319 -23.54 22.01 -10.63
C SER A 319 -24.10 21.03 -9.61
N VAL A 320 -23.26 20.48 -8.72
CA VAL A 320 -23.66 19.43 -7.75
C VAL A 320 -23.68 19.96 -6.33
N THR A 321 -24.86 19.92 -5.69
CA THR A 321 -25.02 20.28 -4.27
C THR A 321 -24.98 19.08 -3.33
N ASN A 322 -25.38 17.89 -3.80
CA ASN A 322 -25.39 16.66 -3.00
C ASN A 322 -24.80 15.51 -3.84
N PRO A 323 -23.47 15.39 -3.88
CA PRO A 323 -22.78 14.41 -4.71
C PRO A 323 -23.04 12.98 -4.26
N GLN A 324 -23.23 12.09 -5.24
CA GLN A 324 -23.37 10.65 -4.98
C GLN A 324 -21.97 10.00 -4.87
N PRO A 325 -21.65 9.29 -3.78
CA PRO A 325 -20.40 8.56 -3.67
C PRO A 325 -20.38 7.38 -4.66
N LEU A 326 -19.24 7.21 -5.31
CA LEU A 326 -19.02 6.17 -6.34
C LEU A 326 -17.99 5.13 -5.91
N TYR A 327 -17.03 5.55 -5.11
CA TYR A 327 -15.89 4.75 -4.68
C TYR A 327 -15.61 5.00 -3.21
N ASP A 328 -15.07 3.99 -2.52
CA ASP A 328 -14.66 4.14 -1.12
C ASP A 328 -13.27 4.78 -1.00
N VAL A 329 -12.42 4.55 -2.00
CA VAL A 329 -11.06 5.09 -2.08
C VAL A 329 -10.76 5.49 -3.52
N ILE A 330 -10.18 6.67 -3.72
CA ILE A 330 -9.66 7.10 -5.02
C ILE A 330 -8.17 7.39 -4.90
N LEU A 331 -7.38 6.81 -5.84
CA LEU A 331 -5.96 7.11 -5.99
C LEU A 331 -5.73 7.83 -7.32
N VAL A 332 -5.01 8.96 -7.27
CA VAL A 332 -4.71 9.79 -8.45
C VAL A 332 -3.21 9.76 -8.70
N ASP A 333 -2.77 9.34 -9.88
CA ASP A 333 -1.37 9.42 -10.31
C ASP A 333 -1.14 10.67 -11.16
N GLU A 334 0.06 11.25 -11.05
CA GLU A 334 0.49 12.49 -11.72
C GLU A 334 -0.51 13.64 -11.49
N ALA A 335 -0.86 13.88 -10.23
CA ALA A 335 -1.90 14.85 -9.86
C ALA A 335 -1.58 16.30 -10.27
N GLN A 336 -0.30 16.64 -10.55
CA GLN A 336 0.10 17.94 -11.09
C GLN A 336 -0.45 18.22 -12.50
N ASP A 337 -0.92 17.20 -13.22
CA ASP A 337 -1.54 17.33 -14.54
C ASP A 337 -3.00 17.76 -14.46
N PHE A 338 -3.58 17.84 -13.26
CA PHE A 338 -4.99 18.11 -13.04
C PHE A 338 -5.23 19.46 -12.36
N SER A 339 -6.38 20.06 -12.67
CA SER A 339 -6.87 21.23 -11.95
C SER A 339 -7.42 20.83 -10.56
N LYS A 340 -7.56 21.84 -9.68
CA LYS A 340 -8.24 21.67 -8.40
C LYS A 340 -9.66 21.11 -8.53
N TYR A 341 -10.38 21.49 -9.57
CA TYR A 341 -11.76 21.05 -9.82
C TYR A 341 -11.83 19.53 -10.05
N PHE A 342 -10.85 18.94 -10.75
CA PHE A 342 -10.78 17.50 -10.89
C PHE A 342 -10.52 16.81 -9.54
N LEU A 343 -9.63 17.34 -8.71
CA LEU A 343 -9.36 16.78 -7.37
C LEU A 343 -10.58 16.95 -6.44
N GLN A 344 -11.28 18.09 -6.52
CA GLN A 344 -12.55 18.30 -5.81
C GLN A 344 -13.61 17.29 -6.25
N MET A 345 -13.73 17.03 -7.56
CA MET A 345 -14.65 16.03 -8.09
C MET A 345 -14.30 14.63 -7.60
N CYS A 346 -13.01 14.27 -7.54
CA CYS A 346 -12.56 13.01 -6.92
C CYS A 346 -13.01 12.95 -5.45
N TYR A 347 -12.80 14.02 -4.70
CA TYR A 347 -13.17 14.10 -3.29
C TYR A 347 -14.69 14.01 -3.08
N MET A 348 -15.48 14.66 -3.94
CA MET A 348 -16.95 14.59 -3.93
C MET A 348 -17.48 13.19 -4.32
N SER A 349 -16.71 12.40 -5.04
CA SER A 349 -17.07 11.01 -5.42
C SER A 349 -16.87 9.99 -4.29
N LEU A 350 -16.41 10.43 -3.11
CA LEU A 350 -16.12 9.59 -1.93
C LEU A 350 -17.19 9.76 -0.85
N PRO A 351 -17.42 8.73 0.01
CA PRO A 351 -18.31 8.82 1.16
C PRO A 351 -17.88 9.95 2.09
N HIS A 352 -18.84 10.72 2.58
CA HIS A 352 -18.61 11.93 3.39
C HIS A 352 -17.83 11.61 4.69
N GLU A 353 -18.05 10.43 5.26
CA GLU A 353 -17.47 10.04 6.54
C GLU A 353 -15.98 9.71 6.46
N SER A 354 -15.49 9.19 5.33
CA SER A 354 -14.10 8.73 5.23
C SER A 354 -13.23 9.55 4.29
N ARG A 355 -13.79 10.03 3.16
CA ARG A 355 -13.09 10.87 2.17
C ARG A 355 -11.67 10.40 1.81
N MET A 356 -11.47 9.10 1.62
CA MET A 356 -10.14 8.51 1.38
C MET A 356 -9.63 8.84 -0.02
N LEU A 357 -9.04 10.01 -0.18
CA LEU A 357 -8.39 10.47 -1.41
C LEU A 357 -6.87 10.41 -1.26
N VAL A 358 -6.20 9.67 -2.13
CA VAL A 358 -4.73 9.60 -2.20
C VAL A 358 -4.28 10.17 -3.54
N TYR A 359 -3.38 11.14 -3.55
CA TYR A 359 -2.82 11.62 -4.80
C TYR A 359 -1.31 11.79 -4.77
N ALA A 360 -0.67 11.31 -5.86
CA ALA A 360 0.76 11.41 -6.05
C ALA A 360 1.07 12.52 -7.06
N TYR A 361 2.08 13.35 -6.75
CA TYR A 361 2.45 14.50 -7.59
C TYR A 361 3.96 14.78 -7.59
N ASP A 362 4.41 15.47 -8.63
CA ASP A 362 5.77 15.94 -8.79
C ASP A 362 5.78 17.49 -8.86
N GLU A 363 6.36 18.15 -7.86
CA GLU A 363 6.43 19.63 -7.85
C GLU A 363 7.31 20.22 -8.94
N LEU A 364 8.32 19.47 -9.41
CA LEU A 364 9.26 19.98 -10.41
C LEU A 364 8.77 19.83 -11.86
N GLN A 365 7.71 19.03 -12.09
CA GLN A 365 7.14 18.79 -13.41
C GLN A 365 5.90 19.63 -13.70
N SER A 366 5.48 20.50 -12.81
CA SER A 366 4.42 21.46 -13.08
C SER A 366 4.87 22.43 -14.19
N LEU A 367 4.47 22.14 -15.44
CA LEU A 367 4.88 22.88 -16.65
C LEU A 367 4.38 24.34 -16.69
N ASP A 368 3.42 24.72 -15.83
CA ASP A 368 2.72 26.00 -15.89
C ASP A 368 2.96 26.91 -14.67
N ASN A 369 4.00 26.72 -13.85
CA ASN A 369 4.17 27.47 -12.58
C ASN A 369 2.93 27.45 -11.66
N LYS A 370 2.02 26.49 -11.85
CA LYS A 370 0.92 26.24 -10.93
C LYS A 370 1.52 25.57 -9.70
N ASN A 371 1.76 26.35 -8.64
CA ASN A 371 1.96 25.76 -7.33
C ASN A 371 0.76 24.85 -7.06
N VAL A 372 1.02 23.59 -6.73
CA VAL A 372 -0.05 22.69 -6.28
C VAL A 372 -0.66 23.36 -5.05
N GLU A 373 -1.91 23.81 -5.16
CA GLU A 373 -2.64 24.48 -4.08
C GLU A 373 -2.61 23.58 -2.82
N SER A 374 -2.70 24.18 -1.64
CA SER A 374 -2.73 23.38 -0.40
C SER A 374 -4.02 22.54 -0.34
N PRO A 375 -4.05 21.45 0.39
CA PRO A 375 -5.29 20.66 0.56
C PRO A 375 -6.42 21.52 1.13
N GLU A 376 -6.11 22.46 2.02
CA GLU A 376 -7.05 23.38 2.61
C GLU A 376 -7.64 24.31 1.56
N ASP A 377 -6.87 24.75 0.57
CA ASP A 377 -7.34 25.59 -0.54
C ASP A 377 -8.18 24.81 -1.56
N ILE A 378 -7.94 23.49 -1.68
CA ILE A 378 -8.66 22.64 -2.63
C ILE A 378 -9.95 22.10 -2.03
N PHE A 379 -9.90 21.63 -0.79
CA PHE A 379 -10.99 20.82 -0.20
C PHE A 379 -11.75 21.55 0.93
N GLY A 380 -11.24 22.65 1.44
CA GLY A 380 -11.81 23.48 2.50
C GLY A 380 -11.34 23.08 3.89
#